data_5b51e23e55937f0fd1a300443223df4e
#
_entry.id   5b51e23e55937f0fd1a300443223df4e
#
_cell.length_a   1.000
_cell.length_b   1.000
_cell.length_c   1.000
_cell.angle_alpha   90.00
_cell.angle_beta   90.00
_cell.angle_gamma   90.00
#
_symmetry.space_group_name_H-M   'P 1'
#
loop_
_entity.id
_entity.type
_entity.pdbx_description
1 polymer ?
#
loop_
_entity_poly.entity_id
_entity_poly.type
_entity_poly.pdbx_seq_one_letter_code
_entity_poly.pdbx_strand_id
1 'polypeptide(L)'
;MKTTHLHLFLFILFLGCTSSLTAQYKWFNPQKESFPVVRGQAWQEDPAGFYTRLPQRAKDKVRKAVWDLSLQSAGLSIAFRSNAPEIKIRYVVKVALSMPHMPATGVSGIDLYATDNNGQERWCVGRYVMQDTITYDFSGLSYAAKTGKGFEYQLFLPLYNSVSWLEIGVPENTSFRFLPVSQEKPLVIYGTSIAQGACASRPGMAWGNILNRKSEHPVINLGFSGNGKLESELFDLLSEIDAKLFIIDCMPNLPGKSAEVIYD
;
A
#
# COMPACT_ATOMS: atom_id res chain seq x y z
N MET A 1 75.57 12.36 43.60
CA MET A 1 74.15 12.80 43.70
C MET A 1 73.54 12.65 42.35
N LYS A 2 72.65 11.67 42.18
CA LYS A 2 71.91 11.40 40.92
C LYS A 2 70.49 11.86 41.14
N THR A 3 70.05 12.88 40.39
CA THR A 3 68.70 13.38 40.38
C THR A 3 67.88 12.57 39.32
N THR A 4 66.94 11.82 39.80
CA THR A 4 65.93 11.08 38.95
C THR A 4 64.77 12.00 38.64
N HIS A 5 64.59 12.32 37.38
CA HIS A 5 63.40 13.03 36.89
C HIS A 5 62.30 12.03 36.70
N LEU A 6 61.19 12.18 37.45
CA LEU A 6 59.96 11.44 37.35
C LEU A 6 59.03 12.11 36.29
N HIS A 7 58.95 11.55 35.14
CA HIS A 7 57.92 11.99 34.09
C HIS A 7 56.56 11.44 34.40
N LEU A 8 55.70 12.30 34.89
CA LEU A 8 54.26 12.01 35.08
C LEU A 8 53.58 12.05 33.75
N PHE A 9 53.22 10.90 33.17
CA PHE A 9 52.36 10.80 31.96
C PHE A 9 50.91 10.97 32.38
N LEU A 10 50.30 12.12 32.05
CA LEU A 10 48.89 12.40 32.25
C LEU A 10 48.11 11.74 31.08
N PHE A 11 47.46 10.59 31.32
CA PHE A 11 46.57 9.93 30.36
C PHE A 11 45.21 10.62 30.46
N ILE A 12 44.89 11.54 29.53
CA ILE A 12 43.56 12.14 29.41
C ILE A 12 42.67 11.12 28.67
N LEU A 13 41.81 10.42 29.44
CA LEU A 13 40.78 9.56 28.90
C LEU A 13 39.68 10.44 28.33
N PHE A 14 39.67 10.65 26.99
CA PHE A 14 38.52 11.22 26.27
C PHE A 14 37.39 10.17 26.28
N LEU A 15 36.48 10.21 27.26
CA LEU A 15 35.17 9.57 27.15
C LEU A 15 34.39 10.34 26.10
N GLY A 16 34.50 9.90 24.85
CA GLY A 16 33.60 10.33 23.79
C GLY A 16 32.19 9.81 24.10
N CYS A 17 31.34 10.64 24.68
CA CYS A 17 29.91 10.43 24.70
C CYS A 17 29.44 10.43 23.24
N THR A 18 29.39 9.27 22.58
CA THR A 18 28.65 9.08 21.35
C THR A 18 27.19 9.13 21.71
N SER A 19 26.62 10.32 21.81
CA SER A 19 25.16 10.49 21.74
C SER A 19 24.70 9.92 20.40
N SER A 20 24.10 8.75 20.42
CA SER A 20 23.38 8.24 19.28
C SER A 20 22.29 9.25 18.97
N LEU A 21 22.53 10.12 17.99
CA LEU A 21 21.49 10.96 17.41
C LEU A 21 20.45 10.02 16.81
N THR A 22 19.42 9.68 17.58
CA THR A 22 18.23 9.03 17.05
C THR A 22 17.62 10.02 16.06
N ALA A 23 17.61 9.66 14.79
CA ALA A 23 16.98 10.49 13.76
C ALA A 23 15.54 10.79 14.19
N GLN A 24 15.20 12.07 14.31
CA GLN A 24 13.83 12.51 14.60
C GLN A 24 13.03 12.41 13.33
N TYR A 25 11.83 11.78 13.41
CA TYR A 25 10.95 11.53 12.29
C TYR A 25 9.76 12.48 12.29
N LYS A 26 9.48 13.03 11.12
CA LYS A 26 8.22 13.69 10.83
C LYS A 26 7.24 12.66 10.24
N TRP A 27 6.02 12.58 10.82
CA TRP A 27 5.00 11.62 10.45
C TRP A 27 3.86 12.27 9.68
N PHE A 28 3.45 11.64 8.60
CA PHE A 28 2.42 12.10 7.69
C PHE A 28 1.29 11.07 7.63
N ASN A 29 0.07 11.51 7.92
CA ASN A 29 -1.13 10.69 7.88
C ASN A 29 -1.95 11.05 6.63
N PRO A 30 -2.20 10.09 5.70
CA PRO A 30 -2.99 10.35 4.50
C PRO A 30 -4.41 10.89 4.78
N GLN A 31 -5.01 10.48 5.91
CA GLN A 31 -6.36 10.91 6.31
C GLN A 31 -6.44 12.42 6.67
N LYS A 32 -5.31 13.09 6.82
CA LYS A 32 -5.24 14.52 7.14
C LYS A 32 -5.06 15.42 5.92
N GLU A 33 -4.93 14.83 4.73
CA GLU A 33 -4.81 15.59 3.49
C GLU A 33 -6.15 16.18 3.08
N SER A 34 -6.08 17.36 2.46
CA SER A 34 -7.27 18.11 1.97
C SER A 34 -7.72 17.66 0.57
N PHE A 35 -7.02 16.70 -0.04
CA PHE A 35 -7.31 16.15 -1.36
C PHE A 35 -7.21 14.63 -1.34
N PRO A 36 -7.87 13.93 -2.27
CA PRO A 36 -7.81 12.47 -2.35
C PRO A 36 -6.38 11.98 -2.63
N VAL A 37 -5.91 11.04 -1.80
CA VAL A 37 -4.55 10.45 -1.88
C VAL A 37 -4.56 8.94 -2.01
N VAL A 38 -5.70 8.27 -1.79
CA VAL A 38 -5.85 6.83 -1.95
C VAL A 38 -6.24 6.52 -3.39
N ARG A 39 -5.30 5.92 -4.11
CA ARG A 39 -5.50 5.45 -5.49
C ARG A 39 -6.21 4.11 -5.49
N GLY A 40 -7.00 3.84 -6.54
CA GLY A 40 -7.73 2.57 -6.71
C GLY A 40 -9.14 2.57 -6.13
N GLN A 41 -9.63 3.68 -5.58
CA GLN A 41 -11.03 3.89 -5.18
C GLN A 41 -11.83 4.49 -6.35
N ALA A 42 -12.99 3.89 -6.66
CA ALA A 42 -13.89 4.43 -7.67
C ALA A 42 -14.81 5.54 -7.13
N TRP A 43 -15.21 5.45 -5.87
CA TRP A 43 -16.19 6.35 -5.23
C TRP A 43 -15.53 7.14 -4.10
N GLN A 44 -14.74 8.14 -4.46
CA GLN A 44 -13.95 8.94 -3.50
C GLN A 44 -14.80 9.89 -2.65
N GLU A 45 -15.98 10.26 -3.14
CA GLU A 45 -16.90 11.18 -2.44
C GLU A 45 -17.86 10.47 -1.48
N ASP A 46 -18.02 9.15 -1.61
CA ASP A 46 -18.91 8.32 -0.77
C ASP A 46 -18.20 7.02 -0.32
N PRO A 47 -16.98 7.09 0.26
CA PRO A 47 -16.29 5.88 0.67
C PRO A 47 -16.93 5.30 1.95
N ALA A 48 -17.04 3.96 2.02
CA ALA A 48 -17.44 3.27 3.25
C ALA A 48 -16.41 3.44 4.39
N GLY A 49 -15.19 3.79 4.02
CA GLY A 49 -14.08 4.12 4.89
C GLY A 49 -12.88 4.56 4.06
N PHE A 50 -11.91 5.21 4.69
CA PHE A 50 -10.79 5.83 3.98
C PHE A 50 -9.97 4.84 3.13
N TYR A 51 -9.86 3.56 3.57
CA TYR A 51 -9.11 2.52 2.87
C TYR A 51 -10.00 1.36 2.41
N THR A 52 -11.23 1.65 1.94
CA THR A 52 -12.20 0.66 1.48
C THR A 52 -12.52 0.82 -0.01
N ARG A 53 -13.13 -0.20 -0.64
CA ARG A 53 -13.27 -0.29 -2.07
C ARG A 53 -14.66 0.04 -2.63
N LEU A 54 -15.73 -0.24 -1.88
CA LEU A 54 -17.11 0.09 -2.27
C LEU A 54 -17.59 1.34 -1.54
N PRO A 55 -18.59 2.04 -2.12
CA PRO A 55 -19.21 3.21 -1.48
C PRO A 55 -20.09 2.79 -0.31
N GLN A 56 -20.32 3.69 0.65
CA GLN A 56 -21.14 3.42 1.84
C GLN A 56 -22.56 2.96 1.49
N ARG A 57 -23.17 3.53 0.43
CA ARG A 57 -24.51 3.19 -0.03
C ARG A 57 -24.65 1.77 -0.58
N ALA A 58 -23.56 1.07 -0.86
CA ALA A 58 -23.57 -0.32 -1.29
C ALA A 58 -23.87 -1.30 -0.14
N LYS A 59 -23.72 -0.89 1.13
CA LYS A 59 -23.79 -1.74 2.31
C LYS A 59 -25.03 -2.64 2.35
N ASP A 60 -26.21 -2.04 2.08
CA ASP A 60 -27.49 -2.76 2.19
C ASP A 60 -27.99 -3.26 0.81
N LYS A 61 -27.20 -3.06 -0.25
CA LYS A 61 -27.53 -3.48 -1.62
C LYS A 61 -26.82 -4.76 -2.02
N VAL A 62 -25.51 -4.85 -1.74
CA VAL A 62 -24.72 -6.02 -2.08
C VAL A 62 -24.81 -7.10 -1.01
N ARG A 63 -24.50 -8.34 -1.37
CA ARG A 63 -24.44 -9.45 -0.40
C ARG A 63 -23.45 -9.15 0.70
N LYS A 64 -23.77 -9.53 1.95
CA LYS A 64 -22.91 -9.30 3.12
C LYS A 64 -21.47 -9.75 2.92
N ALA A 65 -21.24 -10.89 2.28
CA ALA A 65 -19.90 -11.39 2.00
C ALA A 65 -19.10 -10.47 1.06
N VAL A 66 -19.74 -9.88 0.07
CA VAL A 66 -19.13 -8.89 -0.83
C VAL A 66 -18.84 -7.60 -0.07
N TRP A 67 -19.79 -7.16 0.76
CA TRP A 67 -19.61 -5.99 1.61
C TRP A 67 -18.39 -6.14 2.54
N ASP A 68 -18.33 -7.24 3.30
CA ASP A 68 -17.24 -7.49 4.25
C ASP A 68 -15.85 -7.51 3.54
N LEU A 69 -15.79 -8.12 2.35
CA LEU A 69 -14.57 -8.13 1.53
C LEU A 69 -14.23 -6.76 0.96
N SER A 70 -15.22 -5.91 0.69
CA SER A 70 -14.99 -4.56 0.16
C SER A 70 -14.30 -3.64 1.17
N LEU A 71 -14.39 -3.96 2.44
CA LEU A 71 -13.68 -3.23 3.51
C LEU A 71 -12.18 -3.52 3.54
N GLN A 72 -11.73 -4.59 2.86
CA GLN A 72 -10.31 -4.89 2.69
C GLN A 72 -9.70 -4.01 1.60
N SER A 73 -8.40 -3.70 1.75
CA SER A 73 -7.70 -2.66 0.97
C SER A 73 -7.06 -3.16 -0.33
N ALA A 74 -7.50 -4.31 -0.87
CA ALA A 74 -6.94 -4.89 -2.09
C ALA A 74 -6.95 -3.91 -3.27
N GLY A 75 -5.80 -3.76 -3.94
CA GLY A 75 -5.66 -2.85 -5.08
C GLY A 75 -5.52 -1.36 -4.72
N LEU A 76 -5.73 -0.99 -3.47
CA LEU A 76 -5.52 0.38 -3.02
C LEU A 76 -4.04 0.68 -2.83
N SER A 77 -3.65 1.90 -3.14
CA SER A 77 -2.28 2.39 -2.94
C SER A 77 -2.25 3.87 -2.60
N ILE A 78 -1.11 4.31 -2.04
CA ILE A 78 -0.84 5.72 -1.73
C ILE A 78 0.42 6.12 -2.48
N ALA A 79 0.38 7.23 -3.22
CA ALA A 79 1.55 7.77 -3.88
C ALA A 79 2.07 9.01 -3.17
N PHE A 80 3.38 9.13 -3.09
CA PHE A 80 4.05 10.26 -2.48
C PHE A 80 5.44 10.47 -3.10
N ARG A 81 6.01 11.65 -2.91
CA ARG A 81 7.38 11.97 -3.31
C ARG A 81 8.22 12.29 -2.08
N SER A 82 9.42 11.73 -2.04
CA SER A 82 10.38 12.01 -0.95
C SER A 82 11.82 11.86 -1.46
N ASN A 83 12.73 12.63 -0.85
CA ASN A 83 14.18 12.46 -1.01
C ASN A 83 14.82 11.76 0.20
N ALA A 84 14.00 11.21 1.10
CA ALA A 84 14.47 10.57 2.31
C ALA A 84 15.37 9.35 2.01
N PRO A 85 16.49 9.16 2.74
CA PRO A 85 17.34 7.97 2.63
C PRO A 85 16.70 6.73 3.27
N GLU A 86 15.68 6.94 4.10
CA GLU A 86 14.88 5.91 4.76
C GLU A 86 13.44 6.36 4.93
N ILE A 87 12.51 5.42 4.90
CA ILE A 87 11.08 5.64 5.10
C ILE A 87 10.59 4.60 6.10
N LYS A 88 9.85 5.05 7.11
CA LYS A 88 9.17 4.18 8.08
C LYS A 88 7.68 4.26 7.86
N ILE A 89 7.01 3.11 7.94
CA ILE A 89 5.56 3.06 7.83
C ILE A 89 5.04 2.30 9.04
N ARG A 90 3.98 2.83 9.66
CA ARG A 90 3.27 2.17 10.74
C ARG A 90 1.78 2.21 10.46
N TYR A 91 1.10 1.10 10.70
CA TYR A 91 -0.33 0.99 10.43
C TYR A 91 -0.98 -0.10 11.28
N VAL A 92 -2.30 -0.04 11.37
CA VAL A 92 -3.13 -1.00 12.10
C VAL A 92 -4.13 -1.62 11.13
N VAL A 93 -4.31 -2.94 11.26
CA VAL A 93 -5.28 -3.73 10.50
C VAL A 93 -6.34 -4.34 11.43
N LYS A 94 -7.46 -4.82 10.84
CA LYS A 94 -8.65 -5.18 11.63
C LYS A 94 -8.86 -6.68 11.85
N VAL A 95 -8.26 -7.55 11.02
CA VAL A 95 -8.48 -8.99 11.07
C VAL A 95 -7.17 -9.75 11.22
N ALA A 96 -7.21 -11.09 11.26
CA ALA A 96 -6.02 -11.95 11.42
C ALA A 96 -4.92 -11.59 10.39
N LEU A 97 -3.66 -11.63 10.85
CA LEU A 97 -2.51 -11.20 10.06
C LEU A 97 -2.19 -12.12 8.89
N SER A 98 -2.56 -13.40 8.96
CA SER A 98 -2.27 -14.43 7.94
C SER A 98 -3.46 -15.36 7.74
N MET A 99 -3.41 -16.12 6.65
CA MET A 99 -4.35 -17.22 6.36
C MET A 99 -3.57 -18.53 6.19
N PRO A 100 -4.19 -19.71 6.38
CA PRO A 100 -3.49 -20.99 6.25
C PRO A 100 -2.76 -21.18 4.91
N HIS A 101 -3.24 -20.56 3.84
CA HIS A 101 -2.74 -20.68 2.47
C HIS A 101 -2.09 -19.41 1.94
N MET A 102 -1.96 -18.36 2.79
CA MET A 102 -1.40 -17.07 2.35
C MET A 102 -0.58 -16.44 3.48
N PRO A 103 0.69 -16.04 3.22
CA PRO A 103 1.55 -15.48 4.26
C PRO A 103 1.06 -14.12 4.75
N ALA A 104 1.47 -13.73 5.96
CA ALA A 104 1.14 -12.45 6.55
C ALA A 104 1.54 -11.25 5.66
N THR A 105 2.64 -11.36 4.93
CA THR A 105 3.09 -10.33 3.98
C THR A 105 2.13 -10.12 2.81
N GLY A 106 1.41 -11.15 2.39
CA GLY A 106 0.36 -11.03 1.37
C GLY A 106 -0.98 -10.60 1.94
N VAL A 107 -1.40 -11.18 3.08
CA VAL A 107 -2.69 -10.89 3.74
C VAL A 107 -2.71 -9.47 4.28
N SER A 108 -1.73 -9.12 5.11
CA SER A 108 -1.71 -7.90 5.94
C SER A 108 -0.53 -6.98 5.65
N GLY A 109 0.44 -7.41 4.85
CA GLY A 109 1.62 -6.62 4.52
C GLY A 109 1.35 -5.48 3.55
N ILE A 110 2.32 -4.58 3.47
CA ILE A 110 2.39 -3.50 2.49
C ILE A 110 3.58 -3.72 1.57
N ASP A 111 3.59 -3.03 0.41
CA ASP A 111 4.68 -3.17 -0.54
C ASP A 111 5.02 -1.81 -1.16
N LEU A 112 6.29 -1.45 -1.17
CA LEU A 112 6.76 -0.12 -1.61
C LEU A 112 7.56 -0.24 -2.90
N TYR A 113 7.21 0.58 -3.88
CA TYR A 113 7.94 0.74 -5.13
C TYR A 113 8.38 2.19 -5.29
N ALA A 114 9.59 2.40 -5.80
CA ALA A 114 10.14 3.70 -6.11
C ALA A 114 10.30 3.84 -7.61
N THR A 115 9.86 4.97 -8.18
CA THR A 115 10.11 5.34 -9.57
C THR A 115 11.08 6.52 -9.60
N ASP A 116 12.21 6.33 -10.27
CA ASP A 116 13.22 7.37 -10.40
C ASP A 116 12.84 8.42 -11.46
N ASN A 117 13.66 9.47 -11.59
CA ASN A 117 13.40 10.57 -12.54
C ASN A 117 13.49 10.15 -14.01
N ASN A 118 13.97 8.94 -14.31
CA ASN A 118 14.01 8.36 -15.65
C ASN A 118 12.84 7.39 -15.90
N GLY A 119 11.88 7.29 -14.96
CA GLY A 119 10.75 6.36 -15.04
C GLY A 119 11.09 4.92 -14.69
N GLN A 120 12.30 4.63 -14.18
CA GLN A 120 12.67 3.27 -13.80
C GLN A 120 12.06 2.91 -12.44
N GLU A 121 11.23 1.88 -12.43
CA GLU A 121 10.61 1.35 -11.22
C GLU A 121 11.54 0.35 -10.51
N ARG A 122 11.57 0.43 -9.17
CA ARG A 122 12.32 -0.46 -8.30
C ARG A 122 11.50 -0.85 -7.08
N TRP A 123 11.51 -2.13 -6.74
CA TRP A 123 10.97 -2.59 -5.47
C TRP A 123 11.88 -2.20 -4.31
N CYS A 124 11.31 -1.66 -3.25
CA CYS A 124 12.00 -1.32 -2.02
C CYS A 124 11.86 -2.45 -1.02
N VAL A 125 12.98 -3.04 -0.60
CA VAL A 125 13.00 -4.08 0.44
C VAL A 125 12.87 -3.41 1.80
N GLY A 126 11.84 -3.80 2.60
CA GLY A 126 11.64 -3.33 3.96
C GLY A 126 11.85 -4.43 5.00
N ARG A 127 12.36 -4.05 6.18
CA ARG A 127 12.24 -4.88 7.38
C ARG A 127 10.89 -4.60 8.02
N TYR A 128 10.26 -5.64 8.58
CA TYR A 128 8.92 -5.47 9.14
C TYR A 128 8.76 -6.23 10.45
N VAL A 129 7.83 -5.75 11.27
CA VAL A 129 7.35 -6.42 12.47
C VAL A 129 5.82 -6.51 12.38
N MET A 130 5.31 -7.75 12.43
CA MET A 130 3.87 -8.04 12.37
C MET A 130 3.34 -8.23 13.78
N GLN A 131 2.67 -7.21 14.30
CA GLN A 131 2.01 -7.19 15.62
C GLN A 131 0.80 -6.25 15.57
N ASP A 132 0.22 -5.83 16.70
CA ASP A 132 -0.95 -4.95 16.76
C ASP A 132 -0.77 -3.65 15.96
N THR A 133 0.40 -3.03 16.06
CA THR A 133 0.84 -1.99 15.14
C THR A 133 1.93 -2.58 14.24
N ILE A 134 1.60 -2.79 12.99
CA ILE A 134 2.57 -3.29 12.01
C ILE A 134 3.51 -2.16 11.62
N THR A 135 4.81 -2.46 11.55
CA THR A 135 5.82 -1.50 11.14
C THR A 135 6.65 -2.03 9.98
N TYR A 136 7.02 -1.13 9.07
CA TYR A 136 7.97 -1.37 8.00
C TYR A 136 9.05 -0.29 8.01
N ASP A 137 10.31 -0.71 7.92
CA ASP A 137 11.47 0.16 7.80
C ASP A 137 12.13 -0.09 6.44
N PHE A 138 12.03 0.88 5.53
CA PHE A 138 12.70 0.89 4.24
C PHE A 138 13.95 1.74 4.35
N SER A 139 15.11 1.13 4.22
CA SER A 139 16.42 1.80 4.34
C SER A 139 17.25 1.64 3.06
N GLY A 140 18.35 2.39 2.94
CA GLY A 140 19.20 2.32 1.76
C GLY A 140 18.62 3.04 0.54
N LEU A 141 17.66 3.94 0.73
CA LEU A 141 17.05 4.78 -0.31
C LEU A 141 17.94 5.99 -0.67
N SER A 142 19.23 5.91 -0.35
CA SER A 142 20.21 6.99 -0.45
C SER A 142 20.40 7.53 -1.88
N TYR A 143 20.00 6.76 -2.91
CA TYR A 143 20.06 7.24 -4.28
C TYR A 143 19.06 8.39 -4.55
N ALA A 144 17.88 8.35 -3.93
CA ALA A 144 16.93 9.45 -3.96
C ALA A 144 17.49 10.72 -3.32
N ALA A 145 18.20 10.58 -2.18
CA ALA A 145 18.82 11.68 -1.49
C ALA A 145 19.96 12.33 -2.31
N LYS A 146 20.76 11.53 -3.03
CA LYS A 146 21.88 12.03 -3.87
C LYS A 146 21.43 12.93 -5.01
N THR A 147 20.24 12.69 -5.60
CA THR A 147 19.74 13.50 -6.72
C THR A 147 19.09 14.81 -6.29
N GLY A 148 18.80 14.98 -5.00
CA GLY A 148 18.11 16.15 -4.42
C GLY A 148 16.64 16.30 -4.82
N LYS A 149 16.19 15.63 -5.90
CA LYS A 149 14.82 15.73 -6.42
C LYS A 149 13.84 14.72 -5.81
N GLY A 150 14.37 13.70 -5.13
CA GLY A 150 13.59 12.60 -4.59
C GLY A 150 12.99 11.67 -5.65
N PHE A 151 12.37 10.60 -5.19
CA PHE A 151 11.65 9.64 -6.02
C PHE A 151 10.15 9.73 -5.77
N GLU A 152 9.40 9.29 -6.75
CA GLU A 152 8.00 8.97 -6.57
C GLU A 152 7.88 7.56 -6.02
N TYR A 153 7.12 7.42 -4.93
CA TYR A 153 6.87 6.15 -4.28
C TYR A 153 5.41 5.78 -4.43
N GLN A 154 5.15 4.48 -4.66
CA GLN A 154 3.82 3.90 -4.61
C GLN A 154 3.79 2.82 -3.53
N LEU A 155 2.97 3.02 -2.52
CA LEU A 155 2.74 2.12 -1.39
C LEU A 155 1.45 1.34 -1.62
N PHE A 156 1.55 0.06 -1.94
CA PHE A 156 0.41 -0.85 -2.05
C PHE A 156 -0.03 -1.33 -0.66
N LEU A 157 -1.35 -1.34 -0.44
CA LEU A 157 -1.98 -1.71 0.82
C LEU A 157 -2.31 -3.22 0.86
N PRO A 158 -2.64 -3.78 2.05
CA PRO A 158 -2.96 -5.18 2.25
C PRO A 158 -4.02 -5.74 1.30
N LEU A 159 -3.84 -6.98 0.85
CA LEU A 159 -4.77 -7.64 -0.07
C LEU A 159 -6.01 -8.23 0.64
N TYR A 160 -5.83 -8.73 1.85
CA TYR A 160 -6.88 -9.47 2.60
C TYR A 160 -7.12 -8.91 4.00
N ASN A 161 -6.71 -7.65 4.24
CA ASN A 161 -6.98 -6.98 5.50
C ASN A 161 -7.46 -5.54 5.28
N SER A 162 -8.15 -5.00 6.27
CA SER A 162 -8.66 -3.64 6.29
C SER A 162 -7.71 -2.75 7.08
N VAL A 163 -7.13 -1.75 6.45
CA VAL A 163 -6.34 -0.72 7.14
C VAL A 163 -7.29 0.23 7.86
N SER A 164 -7.05 0.45 9.16
CA SER A 164 -7.82 1.40 9.96
C SER A 164 -7.11 2.73 10.16
N TRP A 165 -5.79 2.68 10.19
CA TRP A 165 -4.92 3.83 10.41
C TRP A 165 -3.54 3.56 9.80
N LEU A 166 -2.90 4.59 9.25
CA LEU A 166 -1.58 4.51 8.65
C LEU A 166 -0.85 5.86 8.75
N GLU A 167 0.45 5.80 9.01
CA GLU A 167 1.35 6.95 8.92
C GLU A 167 2.66 6.57 8.22
N ILE A 168 3.21 7.55 7.50
CA ILE A 168 4.49 7.48 6.80
C ILE A 168 5.44 8.44 7.48
N GLY A 169 6.58 7.93 7.97
CA GLY A 169 7.62 8.70 8.65
C GLY A 169 8.86 8.85 7.79
N VAL A 170 9.40 10.06 7.74
CA VAL A 170 10.69 10.37 7.12
C VAL A 170 11.54 11.20 8.07
N PRO A 171 12.89 11.18 8.00
CA PRO A 171 13.75 12.05 8.80
C PRO A 171 13.37 13.52 8.61
N GLU A 172 13.37 14.31 9.69
CA GLU A 172 12.89 15.70 9.69
C GLU A 172 13.51 16.61 8.63
N ASN A 173 14.79 16.39 8.32
CA ASN A 173 15.55 17.20 7.36
C ASN A 173 15.32 16.76 5.89
N THR A 174 14.27 15.98 5.60
CA THR A 174 13.96 15.50 4.26
C THR A 174 12.62 16.04 3.75
N SER A 175 12.45 16.05 2.45
CA SER A 175 11.20 16.46 1.82
C SER A 175 10.22 15.30 1.75
N PHE A 176 8.93 15.60 1.94
CA PHE A 176 7.84 14.67 1.75
C PHE A 176 6.59 15.42 1.27
N ARG A 177 5.86 14.82 0.33
CA ARG A 177 4.51 15.27 -0.04
C ARG A 177 3.72 14.11 -0.62
N PHE A 178 2.45 14.00 -0.30
CA PHE A 178 1.52 13.12 -0.99
C PHE A 178 1.30 13.61 -2.43
N LEU A 179 0.95 12.67 -3.31
CA LEU A 179 0.56 12.96 -4.68
C LEU A 179 -0.94 12.72 -4.84
N PRO A 180 -1.64 13.58 -5.58
CA PRO A 180 -3.06 13.41 -5.82
C PRO A 180 -3.33 12.13 -6.64
N VAL A 181 -4.58 11.69 -6.63
CA VAL A 181 -5.06 10.61 -7.49
C VAL A 181 -5.05 11.05 -8.95
N SER A 182 -4.86 10.09 -9.86
CA SER A 182 -4.95 10.34 -11.30
C SER A 182 -6.40 10.64 -11.70
N GLN A 183 -6.57 11.53 -12.66
CA GLN A 183 -7.88 11.83 -13.28
C GLN A 183 -8.11 11.05 -14.58
N GLU A 184 -7.15 10.19 -14.96
CA GLU A 184 -7.28 9.32 -16.13
C GLU A 184 -8.33 8.25 -15.89
N LYS A 185 -9.06 7.88 -16.97
CA LYS A 185 -10.06 6.81 -16.91
C LYS A 185 -9.42 5.49 -16.49
N PRO A 186 -9.95 4.81 -15.44
CA PRO A 186 -9.33 3.62 -14.89
C PRO A 186 -9.57 2.37 -15.76
N LEU A 187 -8.71 1.38 -15.55
CA LEU A 187 -9.01 -0.02 -15.84
C LEU A 187 -9.70 -0.61 -14.61
N VAL A 188 -10.89 -1.15 -14.76
CA VAL A 188 -11.67 -1.72 -13.66
C VAL A 188 -11.64 -3.24 -13.73
N ILE A 189 -11.19 -3.87 -12.66
CA ILE A 189 -11.16 -5.33 -12.53
C ILE A 189 -12.31 -5.74 -11.59
N TYR A 190 -13.28 -6.49 -12.10
CA TYR A 190 -14.29 -7.15 -11.29
C TYR A 190 -14.08 -8.67 -11.35
N GLY A 191 -14.03 -9.34 -10.21
CA GLY A 191 -13.75 -10.77 -10.23
C GLY A 191 -13.67 -11.45 -8.86
N THR A 192 -12.98 -12.57 -8.87
CA THR A 192 -12.88 -13.54 -7.78
C THR A 192 -11.72 -13.26 -6.83
N SER A 193 -11.31 -14.28 -6.04
CA SER A 193 -10.10 -14.25 -5.23
C SER A 193 -8.84 -14.01 -6.05
N ILE A 194 -8.79 -14.50 -7.29
CA ILE A 194 -7.66 -14.29 -8.21
C ILE A 194 -7.51 -12.79 -8.51
N ALA A 195 -8.62 -12.12 -8.80
CA ALA A 195 -8.65 -10.67 -9.02
C ALA A 195 -8.29 -9.89 -7.74
N GLN A 196 -8.77 -10.33 -6.57
CA GLN A 196 -8.41 -9.71 -5.28
C GLN A 196 -6.91 -9.82 -4.98
N GLY A 197 -6.23 -10.82 -5.48
CA GLY A 197 -4.80 -11.06 -5.31
C GLY A 197 -4.46 -12.25 -4.42
N ALA A 198 -5.33 -13.28 -4.38
CA ALA A 198 -5.12 -14.49 -3.60
C ALA A 198 -3.76 -15.14 -3.89
N CYS A 199 -3.13 -15.61 -2.80
CA CYS A 199 -1.84 -16.30 -2.76
C CYS A 199 -0.64 -15.48 -3.27
N ALA A 200 -0.80 -14.19 -3.56
CA ALA A 200 0.34 -13.34 -3.80
C ALA A 200 1.18 -13.20 -2.51
N SER A 201 2.49 -13.32 -2.64
CA SER A 201 3.42 -13.28 -1.48
C SER A 201 3.45 -11.92 -0.78
N ARG A 202 3.10 -10.86 -1.48
CA ARG A 202 3.00 -9.47 -1.02
C ARG A 202 2.13 -8.64 -1.98
N PRO A 203 1.59 -7.48 -1.58
CA PRO A 203 0.63 -6.73 -2.38
C PRO A 203 1.08 -6.40 -3.81
N GLY A 204 2.32 -5.98 -4.00
CA GLY A 204 2.83 -5.63 -5.31
C GLY A 204 2.94 -6.81 -6.30
N MET A 205 2.81 -8.05 -5.83
CA MET A 205 2.85 -9.26 -6.66
C MET A 205 1.47 -9.75 -7.07
N ALA A 206 0.38 -9.15 -6.56
CA ALA A 206 -0.94 -9.38 -7.12
C ALA A 206 -1.01 -8.86 -8.56
N TRP A 207 -1.60 -9.64 -9.48
CA TRP A 207 -1.56 -9.31 -10.91
C TRP A 207 -2.21 -7.95 -11.23
N GLY A 208 -3.30 -7.58 -10.53
CA GLY A 208 -3.92 -6.27 -10.67
C GLY A 208 -2.99 -5.12 -10.28
N ASN A 209 -2.14 -5.31 -9.25
CA ASN A 209 -1.14 -4.34 -8.86
C ASN A 209 0.08 -4.31 -9.79
N ILE A 210 0.42 -5.45 -10.42
CA ILE A 210 1.42 -5.49 -11.51
C ILE A 210 0.89 -4.70 -12.70
N LEU A 211 -0.37 -4.91 -13.09
CA LEU A 211 -1.01 -4.14 -14.16
C LEU A 211 -1.01 -2.65 -13.84
N ASN A 212 -1.36 -2.26 -12.60
CA ASN A 212 -1.36 -0.86 -12.15
C ASN A 212 0.01 -0.18 -12.36
N ARG A 213 1.11 -0.87 -12.03
CA ARG A 213 2.46 -0.32 -12.22
C ARG A 213 2.92 -0.28 -13.67
N LYS A 214 2.32 -1.07 -14.57
CA LYS A 214 2.70 -1.17 -15.98
C LYS A 214 1.79 -0.40 -16.91
N SER A 215 0.63 0.04 -16.42
CA SER A 215 -0.34 0.82 -17.16
C SER A 215 -0.15 2.32 -16.94
N GLU A 216 -0.45 3.12 -17.95
CA GLU A 216 -0.62 4.56 -17.84
C GLU A 216 -1.95 4.94 -17.18
N HIS A 217 -2.91 4.01 -17.15
CA HIS A 217 -4.22 4.17 -16.53
C HIS A 217 -4.24 3.61 -15.11
N PRO A 218 -4.90 4.29 -14.15
CA PRO A 218 -5.09 3.75 -12.81
C PRO A 218 -5.89 2.45 -12.85
N VAL A 219 -5.67 1.55 -11.90
CA VAL A 219 -6.42 0.29 -11.80
C VAL A 219 -7.29 0.32 -10.55
N ILE A 220 -8.57 -0.01 -10.72
CA ILE A 220 -9.53 -0.22 -9.64
C ILE A 220 -9.75 -1.73 -9.49
N ASN A 221 -9.50 -2.26 -8.30
CA ASN A 221 -9.66 -3.68 -8.00
C ASN A 221 -10.94 -3.93 -7.22
N LEU A 222 -11.93 -4.55 -7.89
CA LEU A 222 -13.18 -5.04 -7.32
C LEU A 222 -13.22 -6.58 -7.35
N GLY A 223 -12.10 -7.22 -7.01
CA GLY A 223 -12.04 -8.66 -6.76
C GLY A 223 -12.59 -9.00 -5.37
N PHE A 224 -13.40 -10.07 -5.31
CA PHE A 224 -14.07 -10.51 -4.09
C PHE A 224 -13.91 -12.03 -3.90
N SER A 225 -13.07 -12.45 -2.96
CA SER A 225 -12.72 -13.85 -2.71
C SER A 225 -13.94 -14.73 -2.44
N GLY A 226 -14.07 -15.87 -3.15
CA GLY A 226 -15.25 -16.75 -3.07
C GLY A 226 -16.53 -16.14 -3.62
N ASN A 227 -16.46 -14.95 -4.20
CA ASN A 227 -17.53 -14.15 -4.75
C ASN A 227 -17.15 -13.66 -6.17
N GLY A 228 -17.71 -12.56 -6.65
CA GLY A 228 -17.55 -12.16 -8.05
C GLY A 228 -18.32 -13.14 -8.93
N LYS A 229 -19.66 -13.16 -8.76
CA LYS A 229 -20.58 -14.15 -9.38
C LYS A 229 -21.52 -13.51 -10.40
N LEU A 230 -21.10 -12.40 -11.01
CA LEU A 230 -21.89 -11.60 -11.93
C LEU A 230 -23.19 -11.08 -11.27
N GLU A 231 -23.03 -10.56 -10.03
CA GLU A 231 -24.15 -10.00 -9.28
C GLU A 231 -24.65 -8.70 -9.92
N SER A 232 -25.98 -8.58 -10.16
CA SER A 232 -26.62 -7.40 -10.77
C SER A 232 -26.33 -6.12 -9.97
N GLU A 233 -26.33 -6.20 -8.65
CA GLU A 233 -26.09 -5.05 -7.78
C GLU A 233 -24.67 -4.50 -7.91
N LEU A 234 -23.72 -5.35 -8.30
CA LEU A 234 -22.35 -4.90 -8.59
C LEU A 234 -22.27 -4.32 -10.00
N PHE A 235 -23.02 -4.81 -10.98
CA PHE A 235 -23.08 -4.20 -12.32
C PHE A 235 -23.73 -2.81 -12.27
N ASP A 236 -24.73 -2.59 -11.43
CA ASP A 236 -25.29 -1.25 -11.20
C ASP A 236 -24.21 -0.28 -10.71
N LEU A 237 -23.39 -0.69 -9.76
CA LEU A 237 -22.26 0.11 -9.27
C LEU A 237 -21.16 0.29 -10.33
N LEU A 238 -20.82 -0.76 -11.08
CA LEU A 238 -19.82 -0.68 -12.15
C LEU A 238 -20.23 0.30 -13.24
N SER A 239 -21.54 0.37 -13.57
CA SER A 239 -22.06 1.28 -14.60
C SER A 239 -21.88 2.77 -14.27
N GLU A 240 -21.63 3.11 -13.00
CA GLU A 240 -21.35 4.48 -12.56
C GLU A 240 -19.90 4.91 -12.86
N ILE A 241 -19.00 3.96 -13.18
CA ILE A 241 -17.57 4.25 -13.36
C ILE A 241 -17.28 4.56 -14.83
N ASP A 242 -16.83 5.77 -15.13
CA ASP A 242 -16.34 6.12 -16.47
C ASP A 242 -14.96 5.48 -16.72
N ALA A 243 -14.98 4.17 -16.98
CA ALA A 243 -13.79 3.35 -17.14
C ALA A 243 -13.26 3.36 -18.58
N LYS A 244 -11.95 3.20 -18.73
CA LYS A 244 -11.30 2.93 -20.01
C LYS A 244 -11.60 1.51 -20.48
N LEU A 245 -11.62 0.55 -19.54
CA LEU A 245 -11.85 -0.86 -19.81
C LEU A 245 -12.34 -1.56 -18.54
N PHE A 246 -13.29 -2.49 -18.72
CA PHE A 246 -13.67 -3.44 -17.68
C PHE A 246 -13.06 -4.81 -17.97
N ILE A 247 -12.45 -5.43 -16.96
CA ILE A 247 -11.91 -6.78 -16.98
C ILE A 247 -12.77 -7.61 -16.02
N ILE A 248 -13.57 -8.55 -16.58
CA ILE A 248 -14.48 -9.39 -15.82
C ILE A 248 -13.87 -10.79 -15.65
N ASP A 249 -13.39 -11.08 -14.44
CA ASP A 249 -12.68 -12.33 -14.06
C ASP A 249 -13.53 -13.13 -13.06
N CYS A 250 -14.77 -13.51 -13.45
CA CYS A 250 -15.75 -14.16 -12.59
C CYS A 250 -15.87 -15.68 -12.81
N MET A 251 -15.38 -16.20 -13.93
CA MET A 251 -15.54 -17.59 -14.34
C MET A 251 -15.18 -18.64 -13.28
N PRO A 252 -14.09 -18.49 -12.49
CA PRO A 252 -13.74 -19.48 -11.47
C PRO A 252 -14.81 -19.72 -10.39
N ASN A 253 -15.70 -18.75 -10.16
CA ASN A 253 -16.74 -18.82 -9.14
C ASN A 253 -18.15 -19.04 -9.71
N LEU A 254 -18.26 -19.49 -10.96
CA LEU A 254 -19.52 -19.82 -11.64
C LEU A 254 -19.65 -21.32 -11.95
N PRO A 255 -19.47 -22.25 -10.98
CA PRO A 255 -19.51 -23.66 -11.25
C PRO A 255 -20.94 -24.08 -11.71
N GLY A 256 -21.01 -24.87 -12.80
CA GLY A 256 -22.26 -25.45 -13.30
C GLY A 256 -23.21 -24.48 -14.01
N LYS A 257 -22.79 -23.23 -14.25
CA LYS A 257 -23.56 -22.35 -15.14
C LYS A 257 -23.21 -22.64 -16.59
N SER A 258 -24.26 -22.88 -17.42
CA SER A 258 -24.08 -23.02 -18.85
C SER A 258 -23.67 -21.67 -19.49
N ALA A 259 -23.07 -21.73 -20.67
CA ALA A 259 -22.73 -20.51 -21.42
C ALA A 259 -23.96 -19.61 -21.63
N GLU A 260 -25.15 -20.18 -21.86
CA GLU A 260 -26.40 -19.47 -22.02
C GLU A 260 -26.73 -18.56 -20.82
N VAL A 261 -26.52 -19.05 -19.59
CA VAL A 261 -26.76 -18.26 -18.35
C VAL A 261 -25.72 -17.17 -18.14
N ILE A 262 -24.61 -17.20 -18.84
CA ILE A 262 -23.52 -16.21 -18.72
C ILE A 262 -23.67 -15.09 -19.75
N TYR A 263 -24.36 -15.39 -20.90
CA TYR A 263 -24.51 -14.46 -22.02
C TYR A 263 -25.87 -13.75 -22.08
N ASP A 264 -26.85 -14.17 -21.27
CA ASP A 264 -28.13 -13.48 -21.07
C ASP A 264 -28.05 -12.45 -19.93
#